data_f2b2f17645d358d7dd51b3d10842bea1
#
_entry.id   f2b2f17645d358d7dd51b3d10842bea1
#
_cell.length_a   1.000
_cell.length_b   1.000
_cell.length_c   1.000
_cell.angle_alpha   90.00
_cell.angle_beta   90.00
_cell.angle_gamma   90.00
#
_symmetry.space_group_name_H-M   'P 1'
#
loop_
_entity.id
_entity.type
_entity.pdbx_description
1 polymer ?
#
loop_
_entity_poly.entity_id
_entity_poly.type
_entity_poly.pdbx_seq_one_letter_code
_entity_poly.pdbx_strand_id
1 'polypeptide(L)'
;MDKIKPNVNNYFFKAYQQFGFPITIVRPSQTYGYDRIPLSVKGKSCWSVVERILNDQPVIVHGDGKSTWHCTHTFDFADNFIQLINNEKTIGQAYHNINPRFVTWDMIYHELYRLLNKQPHIVHIPSDLLAMSQKYDHTTAFLGDKQYSCCYDMSKIKRDIDHFDHHISIEKGLAMYLKYMDAHPELKIKDDEYNEWCNHLIDIYHQVEKTVKDNL
;
A
#
# COMPACT_ATOMS: atom_id res chain seq x y z
N MET A 1 -7.63 22.10 21.71
CA MET A 1 -7.24 22.96 20.56
C MET A 1 -6.16 22.23 19.80
N ASP A 2 -6.55 21.44 18.80
CA ASP A 2 -5.60 20.73 17.93
C ASP A 2 -4.84 21.77 17.12
N LYS A 3 -3.53 21.83 17.34
CA LYS A 3 -2.63 22.63 16.50
C LYS A 3 -2.68 22.03 15.11
N ILE A 4 -3.40 22.67 14.18
CA ILE A 4 -3.34 22.36 12.76
C ILE A 4 -1.87 22.41 12.38
N LYS A 5 -1.28 21.24 12.11
CA LYS A 5 0.10 21.18 11.61
C LYS A 5 0.17 22.03 10.34
N PRO A 6 1.07 23.00 10.26
CA PRO A 6 1.18 23.84 9.07
C PRO A 6 1.36 22.94 7.86
N ASN A 7 0.56 23.16 6.81
CA ASN A 7 0.69 22.40 5.58
C ASN A 7 2.08 22.68 4.99
N VAL A 8 2.96 21.68 5.08
CA VAL A 8 4.37 21.78 4.65
C VAL A 8 4.47 22.25 3.20
N ASN A 9 3.54 21.84 2.34
CA ASN A 9 3.49 22.30 0.95
C ASN A 9 3.35 23.82 0.87
N ASN A 10 2.47 24.42 1.70
CA ASN A 10 2.27 25.87 1.73
C ASN A 10 3.52 26.63 2.18
N TYR A 11 4.28 26.05 3.10
CA TYR A 11 5.55 26.65 3.54
C TYR A 11 6.55 26.72 2.38
N PHE A 12 6.73 25.60 1.68
CA PHE A 12 7.66 25.54 0.57
C PHE A 12 7.24 26.40 -0.64
N PHE A 13 5.96 26.44 -0.97
CA PHE A 13 5.46 27.33 -2.01
C PHE A 13 5.65 28.81 -1.67
N LYS A 14 5.49 29.20 -0.39
CA LYS A 14 5.80 30.56 0.07
C LYS A 14 7.28 30.86 -0.05
N ALA A 15 8.18 29.93 0.28
CA ALA A 15 9.62 30.10 0.11
C ALA A 15 10.00 30.31 -1.36
N TYR A 16 9.38 29.57 -2.28
CA TYR A 16 9.55 29.79 -3.72
C TYR A 16 9.06 31.19 -4.13
N GLN A 17 7.85 31.61 -3.74
CA GLN A 17 7.28 32.88 -4.11
C GLN A 17 8.03 34.09 -3.54
N GLN A 18 8.52 34.00 -2.30
CA GLN A 18 9.16 35.11 -1.60
C GLN A 18 10.65 35.22 -1.85
N PHE A 19 11.34 34.09 -2.04
CA PHE A 19 12.80 34.03 -2.07
C PHE A 19 13.35 33.38 -3.34
N GLY A 20 12.49 32.93 -4.26
CA GLY A 20 12.95 32.20 -5.45
C GLY A 20 13.54 30.83 -5.14
N PHE A 21 13.24 30.26 -3.97
CA PHE A 21 13.78 28.95 -3.58
C PHE A 21 13.30 27.85 -4.54
N PRO A 22 14.21 27.22 -5.33
CA PRO A 22 13.82 26.28 -6.35
C PRO A 22 13.30 24.98 -5.73
N ILE A 23 12.01 24.76 -5.82
CA ILE A 23 11.37 23.57 -5.23
C ILE A 23 10.48 22.87 -6.25
N THR A 24 10.53 21.55 -6.23
CA THR A 24 9.55 20.66 -6.88
C THR A 24 8.99 19.71 -5.83
N ILE A 25 7.67 19.63 -5.69
CA ILE A 25 7.00 18.74 -4.75
C ILE A 25 6.55 17.49 -5.50
N VAL A 26 6.98 16.32 -5.02
CA VAL A 26 6.56 15.03 -5.58
C VAL A 26 5.72 14.26 -4.56
N ARG A 27 4.55 13.82 -4.98
CA ARG A 27 3.59 13.07 -4.16
C ARG A 27 3.48 11.64 -4.66
N PRO A 28 4.05 10.68 -3.95
CA PRO A 28 3.83 9.26 -4.21
C PRO A 28 2.44 8.82 -3.70
N SER A 29 1.96 7.68 -4.20
CA SER A 29 0.95 6.85 -3.53
C SER A 29 1.66 5.69 -2.81
N GLN A 30 1.12 4.48 -2.86
CA GLN A 30 1.73 3.30 -2.28
C GLN A 30 2.96 2.87 -3.11
N THR A 31 4.15 3.27 -2.67
CA THR A 31 5.39 2.75 -3.24
C THR A 31 5.73 1.38 -2.66
N TYR A 32 6.26 0.49 -3.48
CA TYR A 32 6.66 -0.86 -3.09
C TYR A 32 7.90 -1.32 -3.87
N GLY A 33 8.59 -2.35 -3.38
CA GLY A 33 9.84 -2.82 -4.00
C GLY A 33 10.23 -4.20 -3.50
N TYR A 34 11.53 -4.50 -3.50
CA TYR A 34 12.05 -5.82 -3.14
C TYR A 34 11.83 -6.24 -1.70
N ASP A 35 11.81 -5.29 -0.77
CA ASP A 35 11.72 -5.55 0.68
C ASP A 35 10.29 -5.41 1.22
N ARG A 36 9.42 -4.80 0.43
CA ARG A 36 8.06 -4.49 0.83
C ARG A 36 7.08 -4.51 -0.33
N ILE A 37 6.00 -5.26 -0.16
CA ILE A 37 4.86 -5.30 -1.09
C ILE A 37 3.63 -4.61 -0.49
N PRO A 38 2.67 -4.16 -1.33
CA PRO A 38 1.49 -3.47 -0.86
C PRO A 38 0.49 -4.48 -0.27
N LEU A 39 0.48 -4.63 1.04
CA LEU A 39 -0.46 -5.46 1.77
C LEU A 39 -1.38 -4.59 2.63
N SER A 40 -2.62 -5.02 2.78
CA SER A 40 -3.60 -4.29 3.57
C SER A 40 -3.33 -4.47 5.07
N VAL A 41 -3.23 -5.69 5.51
CA VAL A 41 -2.93 -6.11 6.89
C VAL A 41 -1.65 -6.92 6.88
N LYS A 42 -0.72 -6.61 7.76
CA LYS A 42 0.56 -7.33 7.88
C LYS A 42 1.13 -7.18 9.29
N GLY A 43 1.99 -8.12 9.67
CA GLY A 43 2.79 -8.03 10.90
C GLY A 43 4.04 -7.14 10.74
N LYS A 44 5.11 -7.49 11.41
CA LYS A 44 6.40 -6.78 11.41
C LYS A 44 6.99 -6.66 10.01
N SER A 45 6.78 -7.68 9.16
CA SER A 45 7.21 -7.68 7.76
C SER A 45 6.10 -8.15 6.83
N CYS A 46 6.27 -7.96 5.52
CA CYS A 46 5.34 -8.52 4.53
C CYS A 46 5.43 -10.05 4.46
N TRP A 47 6.57 -10.61 4.86
CA TRP A 47 6.78 -12.06 4.88
C TRP A 47 5.80 -12.79 5.81
N SER A 48 5.35 -12.14 6.90
CA SER A 48 4.35 -12.72 7.81
C SER A 48 3.05 -13.13 7.11
N VAL A 49 2.65 -12.42 6.05
CA VAL A 49 1.49 -12.77 5.23
C VAL A 49 1.83 -13.88 4.24
N VAL A 50 3.00 -13.82 3.60
CA VAL A 50 3.48 -14.87 2.68
C VAL A 50 3.60 -16.20 3.41
N GLU A 51 4.14 -16.21 4.63
CA GLU A 51 4.28 -17.41 5.45
C GLU A 51 2.91 -18.03 5.78
N ARG A 52 1.90 -17.23 6.10
CA ARG A 52 0.54 -17.70 6.30
C ARG A 52 -0.02 -18.39 5.06
N ILE A 53 0.17 -17.78 3.88
CA ILE A 53 -0.27 -18.36 2.60
C ILE A 53 0.45 -19.69 2.34
N LEU A 54 1.76 -19.76 2.54
CA LEU A 54 2.55 -20.97 2.35
C LEU A 54 2.09 -22.12 3.27
N ASN A 55 1.64 -21.80 4.48
CA ASN A 55 1.14 -22.72 5.48
C ASN A 55 -0.39 -22.97 5.38
N ASP A 56 -1.02 -22.58 4.27
CA ASP A 56 -2.47 -22.72 4.02
C ASP A 56 -3.36 -22.05 5.10
N GLN A 57 -2.81 -21.07 5.81
CA GLN A 57 -3.52 -20.30 6.81
C GLN A 57 -4.28 -19.13 6.17
N PRO A 58 -5.45 -18.74 6.69
CA PRO A 58 -6.21 -17.61 6.17
C PRO A 58 -5.46 -16.30 6.38
N VAL A 59 -5.57 -15.38 5.41
CA VAL A 59 -5.06 -14.02 5.51
C VAL A 59 -6.21 -13.02 5.61
N ILE A 60 -5.96 -11.92 6.31
CA ILE A 60 -6.96 -10.88 6.53
C ILE A 60 -6.80 -9.78 5.48
N VAL A 61 -7.92 -9.40 4.87
CA VAL A 61 -8.05 -8.21 4.03
C VAL A 61 -9.11 -7.30 4.65
N HIS A 62 -8.85 -6.00 4.68
CA HIS A 62 -9.77 -5.03 5.28
C HIS A 62 -10.98 -4.76 4.36
N GLY A 63 -12.12 -4.46 4.97
CA GLY A 63 -13.36 -4.16 4.26
C GLY A 63 -13.80 -5.33 3.38
N ASP A 64 -14.26 -5.04 2.19
CA ASP A 64 -14.62 -6.02 1.17
C ASP A 64 -13.48 -6.30 0.16
N GLY A 65 -12.29 -5.75 0.39
CA GLY A 65 -11.13 -5.88 -0.47
C GLY A 65 -11.22 -5.14 -1.82
N LYS A 66 -12.31 -4.39 -2.08
CA LYS A 66 -12.59 -3.81 -3.40
C LYS A 66 -12.23 -2.34 -3.55
N SER A 67 -11.88 -1.65 -2.47
CA SER A 67 -11.38 -0.28 -2.58
C SER A 67 -10.15 -0.27 -3.50
N THR A 68 -10.14 0.71 -4.43
CA THR A 68 -9.08 0.80 -5.44
C THR A 68 -7.89 1.58 -4.91
N TRP A 69 -6.70 1.15 -5.30
CA TRP A 69 -5.45 1.76 -4.89
C TRP A 69 -4.46 1.85 -6.05
N HIS A 70 -3.50 2.76 -5.94
CA HIS A 70 -2.42 2.89 -6.90
C HIS A 70 -1.10 2.44 -6.27
N CYS A 71 -0.48 1.41 -6.84
CA CYS A 71 0.78 0.85 -6.38
C CYS A 71 1.89 1.13 -7.40
N THR A 72 2.92 1.85 -6.99
CA THR A 72 4.05 2.24 -7.85
C THR A 72 5.31 1.53 -7.40
N HIS A 73 5.92 0.74 -8.30
CA HIS A 73 7.21 0.14 -8.00
C HIS A 73 8.29 1.20 -7.88
N THR A 74 9.22 1.02 -6.93
CA THR A 74 10.26 2.02 -6.63
C THR A 74 11.14 2.35 -7.83
N PHE A 75 11.38 1.41 -8.73
CA PHE A 75 12.16 1.67 -9.95
C PHE A 75 11.41 2.60 -10.91
N ASP A 76 10.15 2.32 -11.22
CA ASP A 76 9.34 3.20 -12.06
C ASP A 76 9.19 4.60 -11.43
N PHE A 77 9.06 4.64 -10.08
CA PHE A 77 9.05 5.91 -9.37
C PHE A 77 10.37 6.67 -9.55
N ALA A 78 11.52 5.98 -9.42
CA ALA A 78 12.83 6.60 -9.55
C ALA A 78 13.10 7.09 -10.98
N ASP A 79 12.74 6.30 -12.00
CA ASP A 79 12.93 6.66 -13.40
C ASP A 79 12.16 7.93 -13.79
N ASN A 80 10.91 8.06 -13.32
CA ASN A 80 10.13 9.27 -13.51
C ASN A 80 10.65 10.44 -12.64
N PHE A 81 11.11 10.15 -11.42
CA PHE A 81 11.60 11.17 -10.49
C PHE A 81 12.87 11.85 -10.98
N ILE A 82 13.80 11.10 -11.57
CA ILE A 82 15.05 11.65 -12.11
C ILE A 82 14.77 12.71 -13.19
N GLN A 83 13.72 12.54 -13.99
CA GLN A 83 13.33 13.49 -15.02
C GLN A 83 12.75 14.82 -14.48
N LEU A 84 12.35 14.84 -13.20
CA LEU A 84 11.93 16.07 -12.51
C LEU A 84 13.12 16.86 -11.97
N ILE A 85 14.27 16.19 -11.74
CA ILE A 85 15.49 16.83 -11.25
C ILE A 85 16.10 17.66 -12.41
N ASN A 86 16.53 18.87 -12.11
CA ASN A 86 17.10 19.81 -13.09
C ASN A 86 16.18 20.16 -14.26
N ASN A 87 14.89 19.98 -14.12
CA ASN A 87 13.90 20.40 -15.11
C ASN A 87 13.26 21.72 -14.67
N GLU A 88 13.61 22.81 -15.34
CA GLU A 88 13.15 24.16 -15.01
C GLU A 88 11.62 24.29 -15.02
N LYS A 89 10.91 23.50 -15.86
CA LYS A 89 9.44 23.50 -15.93
C LYS A 89 8.80 23.01 -14.63
N THR A 90 9.54 22.27 -13.79
CA THR A 90 9.01 21.68 -12.57
C THR A 90 9.20 22.55 -11.33
N ILE A 91 10.02 23.59 -11.43
CA ILE A 91 10.28 24.51 -10.31
C ILE A 91 8.99 25.25 -9.93
N GLY A 92 8.70 25.27 -8.65
CA GLY A 92 7.46 25.86 -8.10
C GLY A 92 6.21 25.00 -8.35
N GLN A 93 6.36 23.74 -8.74
CA GLN A 93 5.25 22.86 -9.10
C GLN A 93 5.13 21.67 -8.14
N ALA A 94 3.94 21.02 -8.16
CA ALA A 94 3.67 19.78 -7.46
C ALA A 94 3.15 18.72 -8.44
N TYR A 95 3.65 17.49 -8.32
CA TYR A 95 3.33 16.37 -9.19
C TYR A 95 2.92 15.13 -8.40
N HIS A 96 1.96 14.39 -8.94
CA HIS A 96 1.74 13.00 -8.59
C HIS A 96 2.64 12.14 -9.49
N ASN A 97 3.58 11.40 -8.89
CA ASN A 97 4.39 10.38 -9.57
C ASN A 97 3.85 9.01 -9.15
N ILE A 98 2.83 8.56 -9.85
CA ILE A 98 1.99 7.43 -9.45
C ILE A 98 1.68 6.59 -10.69
N ASN A 99 1.74 5.25 -10.54
CA ASN A 99 1.30 4.34 -11.59
C ASN A 99 -0.18 4.60 -11.93
N PRO A 100 -0.53 4.89 -13.18
CA PRO A 100 -1.91 5.20 -13.57
C PRO A 100 -2.87 3.99 -13.47
N ARG A 101 -2.32 2.76 -13.39
CA ARG A 101 -3.14 1.56 -13.21
C ARG A 101 -3.52 1.43 -11.75
N PHE A 102 -4.80 1.29 -11.49
CA PHE A 102 -5.28 0.97 -10.16
C PHE A 102 -5.44 -0.54 -9.98
N VAL A 103 -5.36 -0.99 -8.76
CA VAL A 103 -5.61 -2.36 -8.32
C VAL A 103 -6.55 -2.34 -7.12
N THR A 104 -7.31 -3.39 -6.90
CA THR A 104 -8.01 -3.60 -5.62
C THR A 104 -7.10 -4.37 -4.66
N TRP A 105 -7.42 -4.33 -3.38
CA TRP A 105 -6.68 -5.13 -2.41
C TRP A 105 -6.83 -6.62 -2.72
N ASP A 106 -8.02 -7.08 -3.08
CA ASP A 106 -8.25 -8.46 -3.50
C ASP A 106 -7.38 -8.87 -4.68
N MET A 107 -7.24 -8.02 -5.70
CA MET A 107 -6.35 -8.33 -6.84
C MET A 107 -4.92 -8.60 -6.41
N ILE A 108 -4.40 -7.82 -5.45
CA ILE A 108 -3.03 -8.01 -4.93
C ILE A 108 -2.89 -9.37 -4.23
N TYR A 109 -3.84 -9.71 -3.35
CA TYR A 109 -3.79 -10.97 -2.62
C TYR A 109 -4.02 -12.19 -3.52
N HIS A 110 -4.98 -12.14 -4.43
CA HIS A 110 -5.20 -13.21 -5.41
C HIS A 110 -3.97 -13.46 -6.27
N GLU A 111 -3.29 -12.39 -6.70
CA GLU A 111 -2.06 -12.52 -7.46
C GLU A 111 -0.93 -13.14 -6.63
N LEU A 112 -0.82 -12.76 -5.35
CA LEU A 112 0.16 -13.36 -4.44
C LEU A 112 -0.10 -14.86 -4.25
N TYR A 113 -1.36 -15.28 -4.07
CA TYR A 113 -1.75 -16.69 -4.01
C TYR A 113 -1.40 -17.43 -5.30
N ARG A 114 -1.68 -16.83 -6.46
CA ARG A 114 -1.35 -17.40 -7.76
C ARG A 114 0.17 -17.64 -7.91
N LEU A 115 0.98 -16.65 -7.57
CA LEU A 115 2.44 -16.74 -7.64
C LEU A 115 3.02 -17.81 -6.69
N LEU A 116 2.39 -18.03 -5.56
CA LEU A 116 2.76 -19.05 -4.59
C LEU A 116 2.16 -20.43 -4.89
N ASN A 117 1.39 -20.57 -5.97
CA ASN A 117 0.67 -21.79 -6.33
C ASN A 117 -0.22 -22.32 -5.21
N LYS A 118 -0.96 -21.43 -4.55
CA LYS A 118 -1.88 -21.70 -3.45
C LYS A 118 -3.31 -21.31 -3.80
N GLN A 119 -4.29 -21.97 -3.18
CA GLN A 119 -5.69 -21.59 -3.29
C GLN A 119 -5.99 -20.42 -2.37
N PRO A 120 -6.72 -19.39 -2.81
CA PRO A 120 -7.07 -18.24 -1.99
C PRO A 120 -7.86 -18.64 -0.73
N HIS A 121 -7.37 -18.21 0.42
CA HIS A 121 -8.05 -18.32 1.71
C HIS A 121 -8.01 -16.94 2.37
N ILE A 122 -8.92 -16.06 1.95
CA ILE A 122 -8.99 -14.65 2.35
C ILE A 122 -10.19 -14.48 3.27
N VAL A 123 -9.99 -13.83 4.41
CA VAL A 123 -11.05 -13.41 5.32
C VAL A 123 -11.16 -11.89 5.27
N HIS A 124 -12.32 -11.43 4.81
CA HIS A 124 -12.64 -10.00 4.76
C HIS A 124 -13.19 -9.55 6.11
N ILE A 125 -12.47 -8.65 6.78
CA ILE A 125 -12.90 -8.09 8.08
C ILE A 125 -13.19 -6.60 7.91
N PRO A 126 -14.36 -6.11 8.38
CA PRO A 126 -14.71 -4.69 8.31
C PRO A 126 -13.60 -3.79 8.85
N SER A 127 -13.34 -2.68 8.14
CA SER A 127 -12.22 -1.76 8.46
C SER A 127 -12.36 -1.15 9.85
N ASP A 128 -13.57 -0.86 10.30
CA ASP A 128 -13.87 -0.33 11.63
C ASP A 128 -13.58 -1.37 12.73
N LEU A 129 -13.89 -2.64 12.50
CA LEU A 129 -13.55 -3.72 13.43
C LEU A 129 -12.03 -3.90 13.55
N LEU A 130 -11.30 -3.87 12.43
CA LEU A 130 -9.84 -3.91 12.44
C LEU A 130 -9.23 -2.71 13.19
N ALA A 131 -9.83 -1.53 13.06
CA ALA A 131 -9.39 -0.31 13.75
C ALA A 131 -9.61 -0.36 15.27
N MET A 132 -10.46 -1.26 15.80
CA MET A 132 -10.64 -1.47 17.24
C MET A 132 -9.50 -2.26 17.87
N SER A 133 -8.60 -2.86 17.09
CA SER A 133 -7.47 -3.63 17.62
C SER A 133 -6.52 -2.72 18.38
N GLN A 134 -6.28 -3.05 19.65
CA GLN A 134 -5.30 -2.35 20.50
C GLN A 134 -3.86 -2.80 20.21
N LYS A 135 -3.67 -4.00 19.68
CA LYS A 135 -2.35 -4.57 19.45
C LYS A 135 -1.68 -3.99 18.21
N TYR A 136 -2.46 -3.75 17.15
CA TYR A 136 -2.01 -3.12 15.92
C TYR A 136 -2.91 -1.91 15.65
N ASP A 137 -2.35 -0.71 15.75
CA ASP A 137 -3.11 0.51 15.43
C ASP A 137 -3.28 0.64 13.91
N HIS A 138 -4.44 0.26 13.44
CA HIS A 138 -4.85 0.36 12.05
C HIS A 138 -5.78 1.55 11.79
N THR A 139 -6.15 2.33 12.83
CA THR A 139 -7.16 3.38 12.75
C THR A 139 -6.89 4.36 11.62
N THR A 140 -5.72 4.98 11.61
CA THR A 140 -5.36 5.96 10.58
C THR A 140 -5.26 5.33 9.19
N ALA A 141 -4.69 4.12 9.12
CA ALA A 141 -4.45 3.43 7.86
C ALA A 141 -5.75 2.98 7.16
N PHE A 142 -6.76 2.54 7.92
CA PHE A 142 -8.01 2.06 7.33
C PHE A 142 -9.08 3.13 7.29
N LEU A 143 -9.42 3.73 8.44
CA LEU A 143 -10.52 4.69 8.51
C LEU A 143 -10.18 6.02 7.83
N GLY A 144 -8.90 6.39 7.80
CA GLY A 144 -8.45 7.61 7.16
C GLY A 144 -8.04 7.47 5.70
N ASP A 145 -7.81 6.27 5.20
CA ASP A 145 -7.12 6.07 3.92
C ASP A 145 -7.61 4.84 3.15
N LYS A 146 -7.16 3.63 3.46
CA LYS A 146 -7.26 2.43 2.61
C LYS A 146 -8.68 1.93 2.32
N GLN A 147 -9.65 2.21 3.17
CA GLN A 147 -11.04 1.81 2.93
C GLN A 147 -11.71 2.61 1.81
N TYR A 148 -11.14 3.75 1.41
CA TYR A 148 -11.68 4.59 0.35
C TYR A 148 -10.93 4.34 -0.96
N SER A 149 -11.69 4.26 -2.05
CA SER A 149 -11.09 4.24 -3.38
C SER A 149 -10.46 5.58 -3.70
N CYS A 150 -9.23 5.57 -4.20
CA CYS A 150 -8.56 6.78 -4.65
C CYS A 150 -8.25 6.72 -6.14
N CYS A 151 -8.34 7.88 -6.79
CA CYS A 151 -7.98 8.06 -8.19
C CYS A 151 -7.19 9.35 -8.34
N TYR A 152 -6.09 9.30 -9.07
CA TYR A 152 -5.18 10.43 -9.25
C TYR A 152 -5.05 10.78 -10.72
N ASP A 153 -4.95 12.08 -10.98
CA ASP A 153 -4.63 12.61 -12.31
C ASP A 153 -3.11 12.79 -12.47
N MET A 154 -2.53 12.13 -13.45
CA MET A 154 -1.12 12.20 -13.82
C MET A 154 -0.88 13.03 -15.09
N SER A 155 -1.89 13.72 -15.61
CA SER A 155 -1.77 14.52 -16.84
C SER A 155 -0.66 15.57 -16.78
N LYS A 156 -0.49 16.19 -15.60
CA LYS A 156 0.52 17.22 -15.37
C LYS A 156 1.95 16.67 -15.49
N ILE A 157 2.27 15.57 -14.81
CA ILE A 157 3.61 14.99 -14.90
C ILE A 157 3.89 14.47 -16.31
N LYS A 158 2.90 13.83 -16.96
CA LYS A 158 3.03 13.35 -18.35
C LYS A 158 3.35 14.47 -19.37
N ARG A 159 2.88 15.69 -19.11
CA ARG A 159 3.16 16.83 -19.98
C ARG A 159 4.56 17.41 -19.76
N ASP A 160 5.06 17.36 -18.52
CA ASP A 160 6.20 18.15 -18.09
C ASP A 160 7.52 17.33 -18.04
N ILE A 161 7.46 15.98 -18.13
CA ILE A 161 8.63 15.11 -18.32
C ILE A 161 8.56 14.40 -19.66
N ASP A 162 9.72 13.97 -20.16
CA ASP A 162 9.84 13.40 -21.51
C ASP A 162 9.20 12.02 -21.64
N HIS A 163 9.38 11.17 -20.63
CA HIS A 163 8.89 9.80 -20.63
C HIS A 163 8.24 9.46 -19.29
N PHE A 164 6.92 9.49 -19.24
CA PHE A 164 6.16 9.01 -18.08
C PHE A 164 5.73 7.56 -18.34
N ASP A 165 6.43 6.62 -17.73
CA ASP A 165 6.15 5.21 -17.93
C ASP A 165 6.18 4.41 -16.62
N HIS A 166 5.50 3.25 -16.63
CA HIS A 166 5.43 2.31 -15.55
C HIS A 166 5.49 0.89 -16.13
N HIS A 167 6.69 0.33 -16.17
CA HIS A 167 7.00 -0.97 -16.79
C HIS A 167 6.78 -2.15 -15.84
N ILE A 168 6.64 -1.88 -14.54
CA ILE A 168 6.51 -2.91 -13.53
C ILE A 168 5.05 -2.96 -13.07
N SER A 169 4.32 -3.95 -13.59
CA SER A 169 2.97 -4.26 -13.12
C SER A 169 3.00 -4.83 -11.70
N ILE A 170 1.85 -4.87 -11.03
CA ILE A 170 1.75 -5.45 -9.68
C ILE A 170 2.22 -6.92 -9.67
N GLU A 171 1.85 -7.70 -10.69
CA GLU A 171 2.21 -9.10 -10.82
C GLU A 171 3.74 -9.26 -10.93
N LYS A 172 4.37 -8.46 -11.78
CA LYS A 172 5.83 -8.46 -11.95
C LYS A 172 6.53 -8.04 -10.66
N GLY A 173 6.05 -7.01 -9.98
CA GLY A 173 6.63 -6.53 -8.74
C GLY A 173 6.49 -7.50 -7.58
N LEU A 174 5.35 -8.19 -7.44
CA LEU A 174 5.17 -9.26 -6.46
C LEU A 174 6.11 -10.45 -6.74
N ALA A 175 6.26 -10.85 -8.01
CA ALA A 175 7.21 -11.90 -8.40
C ALA A 175 8.67 -11.50 -8.09
N MET A 176 9.04 -10.23 -8.32
CA MET A 176 10.36 -9.70 -7.96
C MET A 176 10.61 -9.77 -6.45
N TYR A 177 9.62 -9.41 -5.64
CA TYR A 177 9.69 -9.52 -4.18
C TYR A 177 9.92 -10.98 -3.75
N LEU A 178 9.12 -11.93 -4.24
CA LEU A 178 9.26 -13.34 -3.86
C LEU A 178 10.64 -13.88 -4.24
N LYS A 179 11.11 -13.58 -5.45
CA LYS A 179 12.46 -13.96 -5.90
C LYS A 179 13.57 -13.36 -5.02
N TYR A 180 13.39 -12.10 -4.61
CA TYR A 180 14.34 -11.44 -3.71
C TYR A 180 14.36 -12.09 -2.33
N MET A 181 13.19 -12.39 -1.77
CA MET A 181 13.07 -13.08 -0.48
C MET A 181 13.66 -14.51 -0.52
N ASP A 182 13.58 -15.19 -1.67
CA ASP A 182 14.20 -16.51 -1.82
C ASP A 182 15.74 -16.44 -1.85
N ALA A 183 16.27 -15.36 -2.40
CA ALA A 183 17.72 -15.11 -2.39
C ALA A 183 18.24 -14.58 -1.04
N HIS A 184 17.33 -14.09 -0.16
CA HIS A 184 17.67 -13.49 1.14
C HIS A 184 16.83 -14.10 2.26
N PRO A 185 17.06 -15.39 2.59
CA PRO A 185 16.26 -16.09 3.60
C PRO A 185 16.32 -15.46 4.99
N GLU A 186 17.39 -14.73 5.30
CA GLU A 186 17.56 -13.96 6.54
C GLU A 186 16.50 -12.85 6.73
N LEU A 187 15.85 -12.41 5.64
CA LEU A 187 14.78 -11.42 5.67
C LEU A 187 13.38 -12.04 5.87
N LYS A 188 13.28 -13.36 5.84
CA LYS A 188 12.05 -14.11 6.08
C LYS A 188 11.75 -14.20 7.58
N ILE A 189 11.45 -13.05 8.18
CA ILE A 189 11.24 -12.94 9.63
C ILE A 189 9.89 -13.59 10.00
N LYS A 190 9.95 -14.60 10.88
CA LYS A 190 8.77 -15.17 11.53
C LYS A 190 8.12 -14.15 12.45
N ASP A 191 6.79 -14.17 12.48
CA ASP A 191 5.99 -13.30 13.33
C ASP A 191 4.86 -14.10 13.99
N ASP A 192 5.24 -14.90 14.98
CA ASP A 192 4.28 -15.75 15.71
C ASP A 192 3.20 -14.91 16.39
N GLU A 193 3.56 -13.75 16.88
CA GLU A 193 2.63 -12.80 17.50
C GLU A 193 1.57 -12.30 16.52
N TYR A 194 1.94 -12.02 15.28
CA TYR A 194 0.99 -11.67 14.23
C TYR A 194 0.12 -12.87 13.84
N ASN A 195 0.70 -14.05 13.77
CA ASN A 195 -0.02 -15.28 13.44
C ASN A 195 -1.11 -15.58 14.48
N GLU A 196 -0.78 -15.51 15.77
CA GLU A 196 -1.74 -15.67 16.87
C GLU A 196 -2.85 -14.61 16.83
N TRP A 197 -2.47 -13.35 16.61
CA TRP A 197 -3.43 -12.27 16.50
C TRP A 197 -4.40 -12.47 15.32
N CYS A 198 -3.91 -12.89 14.16
CA CYS A 198 -4.76 -13.18 13.00
C CYS A 198 -5.75 -14.30 13.32
N ASN A 199 -5.28 -15.41 13.89
CA ASN A 199 -6.13 -16.56 14.21
C ASN A 199 -7.22 -16.15 15.19
N HIS A 200 -6.85 -15.47 16.26
CA HIS A 200 -7.81 -15.02 17.29
C HIS A 200 -8.85 -14.05 16.72
N LEU A 201 -8.44 -13.09 15.89
CA LEU A 201 -9.36 -12.14 15.29
C LEU A 201 -10.33 -12.80 14.30
N ILE A 202 -9.83 -13.76 13.51
CA ILE A 202 -10.65 -14.54 12.57
C ILE A 202 -11.69 -15.37 13.33
N ASP A 203 -11.29 -16.01 14.43
CA ASP A 203 -12.20 -16.80 15.29
C ASP A 203 -13.32 -15.92 15.88
N ILE A 204 -12.97 -14.75 16.40
CA ILE A 204 -13.95 -13.78 16.90
C ILE A 204 -14.92 -13.38 15.78
N TYR A 205 -14.39 -13.06 14.60
CA TYR A 205 -15.20 -12.63 13.47
C TYR A 205 -16.18 -13.71 13.03
N HIS A 206 -15.74 -14.98 12.92
CA HIS A 206 -16.62 -16.11 12.60
C HIS A 206 -17.70 -16.35 13.67
N GLN A 207 -17.39 -16.13 14.96
CA GLN A 207 -18.38 -16.21 16.03
C GLN A 207 -19.47 -15.13 15.88
N VAL A 208 -19.07 -13.89 15.52
CA VAL A 208 -20.03 -12.82 15.23
C VAL A 208 -20.91 -13.17 14.04
N GLU A 209 -20.33 -13.65 12.93
CA GLU A 209 -21.09 -14.09 11.75
C GLU A 209 -22.10 -15.20 12.11
N LYS A 210 -21.68 -16.18 12.87
CA LYS A 210 -22.54 -17.25 13.35
C LYS A 210 -23.68 -16.70 14.20
N THR A 211 -23.38 -15.84 15.15
CA THR A 211 -24.39 -15.22 16.02
C THR A 211 -25.45 -14.45 15.23
N VAL A 212 -25.01 -13.71 14.22
CA VAL A 212 -25.94 -12.99 13.32
C VAL A 212 -26.83 -13.96 12.56
N LYS A 213 -26.27 -15.02 11.96
CA LYS A 213 -27.01 -16.03 11.20
C LYS A 213 -28.03 -16.79 12.06
N ASP A 214 -27.67 -17.07 13.30
CA ASP A 214 -28.52 -17.87 14.21
C ASP A 214 -29.67 -17.05 14.83
N ASN A 215 -29.59 -15.71 14.85
CA ASN A 215 -30.55 -14.85 15.56
C ASN A 215 -31.28 -13.83 14.66
N LEU A 216 -30.95 -13.73 13.37
CA LEU A 216 -31.57 -12.84 12.39
C LEU A 216 -32.03 -13.61 11.14
#